data_b52ee4dea72a7c4eacc5edb9b8030c78
#
_entry.id   b52ee4dea72a7c4eacc5edb9b8030c78
#
_cell.length_a   1.000
_cell.length_b   1.000
_cell.length_c   1.000
_cell.angle_alpha   90.00
_cell.angle_beta   90.00
_cell.angle_gamma   90.00
#
_symmetry.space_group_name_H-M   'P 1'
#
loop_
_entity.id
_entity.type
_entity.pdbx_description
1 polymer ?
#
loop_
_entity_poly.entity_id
_entity_poly.type
_entity_poly.pdbx_seq_one_letter_code
_entity_poly.pdbx_strand_id
1 'polypeptide(L)'
;AKEVRVAYFLEWPSPNLEDMQKKNFAKALGVPVKWTNFTNGGAMTDAMLAGDIDISYSQGLVPFINAVKSKAPIKLVDIAMEYGMGGTTCVTSNASGITKANATELEGKKVAVPLGTMAEYVFDESMKVVGADRKKMDIIQMDPEEGAAALVSGDVVMACLFGGNSIKAATAV
;
A
#
# COMPACT_ATOMS: atom_id res chain seq x y z
N ALA A 1 -13.51 9.59 -25.76
CA ALA A 1 -13.85 8.52 -24.81
C ALA A 1 -15.32 8.64 -24.42
N LYS A 2 -15.99 7.51 -24.13
CA LYS A 2 -17.37 7.53 -23.62
C LYS A 2 -17.40 7.76 -22.11
N GLU A 3 -16.33 7.41 -21.42
CA GLU A 3 -16.10 7.60 -20.00
C GLU A 3 -14.58 7.61 -19.72
N VAL A 4 -14.16 8.07 -18.54
CA VAL A 4 -12.80 7.95 -18.02
C VAL A 4 -12.84 7.04 -16.80
N ARG A 5 -12.02 5.98 -16.80
CA ARG A 5 -11.95 4.97 -15.72
C ARG A 5 -10.73 5.24 -14.85
N VAL A 6 -10.96 5.46 -13.57
CA VAL A 6 -9.92 5.90 -12.62
C VAL A 6 -9.80 4.92 -11.47
N ALA A 7 -8.58 4.42 -11.24
CA ALA A 7 -8.26 3.63 -10.05
C ALA A 7 -7.94 4.56 -8.86
N TYR A 8 -8.34 4.16 -7.66
CA TYR A 8 -8.01 4.86 -6.42
C TYR A 8 -7.88 3.87 -5.25
N PHE A 9 -7.34 4.35 -4.14
CA PHE A 9 -7.26 3.60 -2.88
C PHE A 9 -8.09 4.31 -1.80
N LEU A 10 -9.11 3.63 -1.29
CA LEU A 10 -10.13 4.24 -0.41
C LEU A 10 -9.56 4.71 0.93
N GLU A 11 -8.67 3.92 1.53
CA GLU A 11 -8.12 4.21 2.85
C GLU A 11 -7.09 5.35 2.86
N TRP A 12 -6.77 5.91 1.71
CA TRP A 12 -5.85 7.01 1.58
C TRP A 12 -6.61 8.31 1.32
N PRO A 13 -6.78 9.18 2.32
CA PRO A 13 -7.52 10.42 2.14
C PRO A 13 -6.77 11.35 1.18
N SER A 14 -7.27 11.44 -0.03
CA SER A 14 -6.71 12.25 -1.10
C SER A 14 -7.82 13.09 -1.78
N PRO A 15 -7.47 14.16 -2.51
CA PRO A 15 -8.46 15.10 -3.07
C PRO A 15 -9.52 14.46 -3.99
N ASN A 16 -9.22 13.31 -4.57
CA ASN A 16 -10.19 12.57 -5.40
C ASN A 16 -11.45 12.16 -4.63
N LEU A 17 -11.39 11.95 -3.32
CA LEU A 17 -12.57 11.60 -2.50
C LEU A 17 -13.59 12.73 -2.51
N GLU A 18 -13.15 13.98 -2.52
CA GLU A 18 -14.04 15.14 -2.69
C GLU A 18 -14.67 15.15 -4.08
N ASP A 19 -13.88 14.87 -5.12
CA ASP A 19 -14.36 14.83 -6.49
C ASP A 19 -15.41 13.74 -6.73
N MET A 20 -15.24 12.58 -6.11
CA MET A 20 -16.22 11.48 -6.19
C MET A 20 -17.61 11.92 -5.72
N GLN A 21 -17.68 12.85 -4.75
CA GLN A 21 -18.94 13.44 -4.27
C GLN A 21 -19.44 14.59 -5.19
N LYS A 22 -18.56 15.51 -5.54
CA LYS A 22 -18.88 16.74 -6.26
C LYS A 22 -18.93 16.57 -7.76
N LYS A 23 -18.31 15.50 -8.31
CA LYS A 23 -18.22 15.18 -9.76
C LYS A 23 -17.58 16.31 -10.58
N ASN A 24 -16.58 16.99 -10.04
CA ASN A 24 -15.95 18.12 -10.70
C ASN A 24 -15.17 17.68 -11.94
N PHE A 25 -14.48 16.53 -11.88
CA PHE A 25 -13.74 16.00 -13.04
C PHE A 25 -14.70 15.63 -14.16
N ALA A 26 -15.82 14.98 -13.87
CA ALA A 26 -16.81 14.66 -14.89
C ALA A 26 -17.39 15.92 -15.55
N LYS A 27 -17.65 16.98 -14.77
CA LYS A 27 -18.10 18.29 -15.29
C LYS A 27 -17.03 18.95 -16.17
N ALA A 28 -15.78 18.94 -15.73
CA ALA A 28 -14.66 19.56 -16.46
C ALA A 28 -14.34 18.81 -17.76
N LEU A 29 -14.43 17.49 -17.75
CA LEU A 29 -14.11 16.63 -18.90
C LEU A 29 -15.28 16.48 -19.88
N GLY A 30 -16.51 16.78 -19.45
CA GLY A 30 -17.71 16.58 -20.25
C GLY A 30 -18.07 15.10 -20.49
N VAL A 31 -17.49 14.18 -19.72
CA VAL A 31 -17.76 12.74 -19.79
C VAL A 31 -17.83 12.15 -18.38
N PRO A 32 -18.54 11.03 -18.17
CA PRO A 32 -18.55 10.35 -16.88
C PRO A 32 -17.14 9.92 -16.41
N VAL A 33 -16.90 9.98 -15.12
CA VAL A 33 -15.70 9.42 -14.47
C VAL A 33 -16.14 8.25 -13.61
N LYS A 34 -15.62 7.06 -13.92
CA LYS A 34 -15.87 5.83 -13.17
C LYS A 34 -14.69 5.55 -12.26
N TRP A 35 -14.94 5.55 -10.96
CA TRP A 35 -13.95 5.26 -9.93
C TRP A 35 -13.99 3.79 -9.52
N THR A 36 -12.83 3.14 -9.45
CA THR A 36 -12.68 1.76 -8.99
C THR A 36 -11.64 1.70 -7.87
N ASN A 37 -12.02 1.15 -6.72
CA ASN A 37 -11.13 0.98 -5.58
C ASN A 37 -10.21 -0.23 -5.81
N PHE A 38 -8.95 -0.09 -5.39
CA PHE A 38 -7.95 -1.15 -5.40
C PHE A 38 -7.25 -1.23 -4.05
N THR A 39 -6.74 -2.40 -3.69
CA THR A 39 -6.06 -2.66 -2.42
C THR A 39 -4.60 -2.23 -2.41
N ASN A 40 -3.97 -2.13 -3.58
CA ASN A 40 -2.58 -1.72 -3.72
C ASN A 40 -2.26 -1.20 -5.13
N GLY A 41 -1.10 -0.55 -5.27
CA GLY A 41 -0.67 0.05 -6.54
C GLY A 41 -0.25 -0.96 -7.61
N GLY A 42 0.13 -2.17 -7.24
CA GLY A 42 0.41 -3.26 -8.20
C GLY A 42 -0.85 -3.66 -8.96
N ALA A 43 -1.93 -3.91 -8.22
CA ALA A 43 -3.24 -4.22 -8.81
C ALA A 43 -3.77 -3.09 -9.72
N MET A 44 -3.50 -1.82 -9.36
CA MET A 44 -3.82 -0.69 -10.25
C MET A 44 -3.02 -0.74 -11.56
N THR A 45 -1.72 -1.08 -11.49
CA THR A 45 -0.89 -1.24 -12.69
C THR A 45 -1.41 -2.35 -13.58
N ASP A 46 -1.73 -3.51 -13.02
CA ASP A 46 -2.26 -4.66 -13.76
C ASP A 46 -3.57 -4.30 -14.48
N ALA A 47 -4.48 -3.60 -13.81
CA ALA A 47 -5.73 -3.12 -14.40
C ALA A 47 -5.50 -2.09 -15.53
N MET A 48 -4.49 -1.23 -15.41
CA MET A 48 -4.10 -0.32 -16.50
C MET A 48 -3.55 -1.10 -17.70
N LEU A 49 -2.70 -2.10 -17.48
CA LEU A 49 -2.13 -2.93 -18.54
C LEU A 49 -3.19 -3.80 -19.23
N ALA A 50 -4.20 -4.25 -18.48
CA ALA A 50 -5.36 -4.96 -19.03
C ALA A 50 -6.30 -4.05 -19.84
N GLY A 51 -6.14 -2.73 -19.74
CA GLY A 51 -7.02 -1.76 -20.40
C GLY A 51 -8.33 -1.50 -19.66
N ASP A 52 -8.44 -1.90 -18.39
CA ASP A 52 -9.63 -1.68 -17.57
C ASP A 52 -9.66 -0.30 -16.93
N ILE A 53 -8.51 0.33 -16.75
CA ILE A 53 -8.30 1.63 -16.11
C ILE A 53 -7.49 2.54 -17.04
N ASP A 54 -7.89 3.79 -17.14
CA ASP A 54 -7.21 4.82 -17.96
C ASP A 54 -6.22 5.65 -17.12
N ILE A 55 -6.56 5.92 -15.85
CA ILE A 55 -5.77 6.74 -14.93
C ILE A 55 -5.72 6.02 -13.57
N SER A 56 -4.51 5.86 -13.03
CA SER A 56 -4.32 5.45 -11.64
C SER A 56 -4.05 6.70 -10.80
N TYR A 57 -5.02 7.06 -9.98
CA TYR A 57 -4.92 8.19 -9.05
C TYR A 57 -4.19 7.77 -7.76
N SER A 58 -3.73 7.96 -6.93
CA SER A 58 -3.10 7.48 -5.66
C SER A 58 -2.27 6.19 -5.78
N GLN A 59 -1.72 5.85 -6.94
CA GLN A 59 -0.71 4.82 -7.04
C GLN A 59 0.59 5.27 -6.36
N GLY A 60 1.13 4.50 -5.44
CA GLY A 60 2.36 4.85 -4.74
C GLY A 60 3.60 4.89 -5.65
N LEU A 61 4.65 5.60 -5.22
CA LEU A 61 5.89 5.73 -5.99
C LEU A 61 6.56 4.37 -6.28
N VAL A 62 6.60 3.46 -5.32
CA VAL A 62 7.26 2.14 -5.49
C VAL A 62 6.57 1.29 -6.56
N PRO A 63 5.23 1.09 -6.55
CA PRO A 63 4.55 0.40 -7.64
C PRO A 63 4.78 1.05 -9.01
N PHE A 64 4.78 2.38 -9.08
CA PHE A 64 5.08 3.10 -10.33
C PHE A 64 6.51 2.81 -10.81
N ILE A 65 7.53 2.89 -9.94
CA ILE A 65 8.92 2.58 -10.29
C ILE A 65 9.05 1.13 -10.79
N ASN A 66 8.40 0.19 -10.13
CA ASN A 66 8.40 -1.22 -10.52
C ASN A 66 7.79 -1.41 -11.92
N ALA A 67 6.68 -0.75 -12.20
CA ALA A 67 6.06 -0.76 -13.52
C ALA A 67 6.99 -0.17 -14.60
N VAL A 68 7.65 0.94 -14.33
CA VAL A 68 8.62 1.56 -15.26
C VAL A 68 9.82 0.66 -15.50
N LYS A 69 10.38 0.04 -14.45
CA LYS A 69 11.48 -0.95 -14.57
C LYS A 69 11.08 -2.14 -15.43
N SER A 70 9.83 -2.56 -15.35
CA SER A 70 9.26 -3.64 -16.18
C SER A 70 8.87 -3.17 -17.59
N LYS A 71 9.19 -1.92 -17.95
CA LYS A 71 8.87 -1.31 -19.25
C LYS A 71 7.36 -1.25 -19.54
N ALA A 72 6.53 -1.15 -18.52
CA ALA A 72 5.10 -0.93 -18.69
C ALA A 72 4.85 0.40 -19.44
N PRO A 73 3.94 0.44 -20.42
CA PRO A 73 3.67 1.63 -21.24
C PRO A 73 2.79 2.64 -20.47
N ILE A 74 3.21 3.01 -19.27
CA ILE A 74 2.53 4.01 -18.42
C ILE A 74 3.38 5.25 -18.26
N LYS A 75 2.75 6.37 -17.91
CA LYS A 75 3.43 7.67 -17.71
C LYS A 75 2.95 8.29 -16.41
N LEU A 76 3.89 8.90 -15.68
CA LEU A 76 3.56 9.85 -14.63
C LEU A 76 3.08 11.15 -15.29
N VAL A 77 1.88 11.59 -14.96
CA VAL A 77 1.30 12.82 -15.51
C VAL A 77 1.30 13.94 -14.48
N ASP A 78 1.16 13.60 -13.19
CA ASP A 78 1.23 14.57 -12.10
C ASP A 78 1.48 13.87 -10.76
N ILE A 79 1.80 14.65 -9.73
CA ILE A 79 1.91 14.21 -8.33
C ILE A 79 0.67 14.69 -7.59
N ALA A 80 -0.27 13.78 -7.33
CA ALA A 80 -1.55 14.11 -6.74
C ALA A 80 -1.44 14.61 -5.29
N MET A 81 -0.43 14.10 -4.54
CA MET A 81 -0.16 14.55 -3.16
C MET A 81 1.23 14.10 -2.69
N GLU A 82 1.75 14.83 -1.75
CA GLU A 82 2.89 14.45 -0.92
C GLU A 82 2.45 14.24 0.52
N TYR A 83 3.10 13.33 1.23
CA TYR A 83 2.83 13.07 2.63
C TYR A 83 4.12 12.77 3.39
N GLY A 84 4.11 13.10 4.67
CA GLY A 84 5.25 12.85 5.57
C GLY A 84 5.31 11.39 6.05
N MET A 85 6.30 11.11 6.89
CA MET A 85 6.45 9.82 7.57
C MET A 85 5.24 9.54 8.46
N GLY A 86 4.74 8.32 8.45
CA GLY A 86 3.58 7.87 9.25
C GLY A 86 2.42 7.30 8.45
N GLY A 87 2.41 7.49 7.12
CA GLY A 87 1.41 6.84 6.24
C GLY A 87 1.69 5.37 5.95
N THR A 88 2.89 4.89 6.31
CA THR A 88 3.34 3.51 6.17
C THR A 88 4.13 3.12 7.42
N THR A 89 3.81 2.00 8.02
CA THR A 89 4.48 1.53 9.24
C THR A 89 4.53 0.01 9.30
N CYS A 90 5.50 -0.54 10.02
CA CYS A 90 5.52 -1.93 10.41
C CYS A 90 5.33 -2.01 11.93
N VAL A 91 4.43 -2.85 12.38
CA VAL A 91 4.10 -3.02 13.80
C VAL A 91 4.23 -4.48 14.21
N THR A 92 4.71 -4.72 15.42
CA THR A 92 4.74 -6.03 16.07
C THR A 92 3.60 -6.13 17.08
N SER A 93 3.04 -7.32 17.29
CA SER A 93 2.05 -7.51 18.35
C SER A 93 2.74 -7.41 19.73
N ASN A 94 2.02 -6.86 20.72
CA ASN A 94 2.50 -6.80 22.10
C ASN A 94 2.80 -8.20 22.66
N ALA A 95 2.01 -9.19 22.28
CA ALA A 95 2.17 -10.59 22.71
C ALA A 95 3.50 -11.21 22.22
N SER A 96 4.07 -10.70 21.12
CA SER A 96 5.36 -11.20 20.62
C SER A 96 6.54 -10.83 21.51
N GLY A 97 6.43 -9.77 22.32
CA GLY A 97 7.54 -9.20 23.09
C GLY A 97 8.65 -8.60 22.23
N ILE A 98 8.47 -8.57 20.90
CA ILE A 98 9.50 -8.07 19.97
C ILE A 98 9.40 -6.55 19.89
N THR A 99 10.52 -5.90 20.12
CA THR A 99 10.69 -4.44 20.10
C THR A 99 11.87 -4.08 19.20
N LYS A 100 12.12 -2.80 19.01
CA LYS A 100 13.31 -2.36 18.27
C LYS A 100 14.63 -2.88 18.87
N ALA A 101 14.68 -3.11 20.19
CA ALA A 101 15.90 -3.53 20.89
C ALA A 101 16.27 -5.00 20.65
N ASN A 102 15.27 -5.85 20.39
CA ASN A 102 15.44 -7.28 20.13
C ASN A 102 14.89 -7.72 18.75
N ALA A 103 14.89 -6.82 17.79
CA ALA A 103 14.26 -7.03 16.46
C ALA A 103 14.86 -8.22 15.68
N THR A 104 16.07 -8.70 16.02
CA THR A 104 16.64 -9.93 15.44
C THR A 104 15.82 -11.18 15.79
N GLU A 105 14.96 -11.14 16.81
CA GLU A 105 14.01 -12.21 17.12
C GLU A 105 12.91 -12.39 16.10
N LEU A 106 12.76 -11.45 15.14
CA LEU A 106 11.92 -11.63 13.95
C LEU A 106 12.44 -12.71 13.00
N GLU A 107 13.74 -13.06 13.08
CA GLU A 107 14.32 -14.14 12.28
C GLU A 107 13.62 -15.47 12.63
N GLY A 108 13.16 -16.21 11.62
CA GLY A 108 12.36 -17.42 11.76
C GLY A 108 10.89 -17.21 12.06
N LYS A 109 10.42 -15.96 12.17
CA LYS A 109 9.01 -15.65 12.41
C LYS A 109 8.27 -15.29 11.14
N LYS A 110 6.94 -15.46 11.18
CA LYS A 110 6.02 -15.03 10.12
C LYS A 110 5.78 -13.52 10.18
N VAL A 111 5.99 -12.86 9.06
CA VAL A 111 5.85 -11.40 8.90
C VAL A 111 5.00 -11.10 7.68
N ALA A 112 3.91 -10.37 7.86
CA ALA A 112 3.05 -9.94 6.75
C ALA A 112 3.62 -8.66 6.10
N VAL A 113 3.86 -8.72 4.79
CA VAL A 113 4.39 -7.58 4.02
C VAL A 113 3.66 -7.48 2.69
N PRO A 114 3.07 -6.32 2.35
CA PRO A 114 2.50 -6.10 1.02
C PRO A 114 3.63 -5.83 0.02
N LEU A 115 4.08 -6.89 -0.65
CA LEU A 115 5.23 -6.87 -1.54
C LEU A 115 5.01 -5.91 -2.73
N GLY A 116 6.09 -5.32 -3.24
CA GLY A 116 6.04 -4.38 -4.34
C GLY A 116 5.50 -2.98 -3.98
N THR A 117 5.27 -2.72 -2.69
CA THR A 117 4.72 -1.44 -2.21
C THR A 117 5.74 -0.62 -1.41
N MET A 118 5.34 0.59 -1.01
CA MET A 118 6.14 1.41 -0.09
C MET A 118 6.33 0.72 1.26
N ALA A 119 5.38 -0.11 1.72
CA ALA A 119 5.51 -0.82 2.99
C ALA A 119 6.63 -1.86 2.96
N GLU A 120 6.84 -2.55 1.84
CA GLU A 120 8.01 -3.41 1.67
C GLU A 120 9.31 -2.62 1.73
N TYR A 121 9.38 -1.47 1.05
CA TYR A 121 10.57 -0.62 1.11
C TYR A 121 10.87 -0.16 2.55
N VAL A 122 9.86 0.30 3.27
CA VAL A 122 10.00 0.71 4.69
C VAL A 122 10.43 -0.47 5.55
N PHE A 123 9.87 -1.65 5.33
CA PHE A 123 10.29 -2.88 6.01
C PHE A 123 11.77 -3.16 5.78
N ASP A 124 12.22 -3.17 4.52
CA ASP A 124 13.60 -3.48 4.18
C ASP A 124 14.60 -2.50 4.81
N GLU A 125 14.30 -1.21 4.75
CA GLU A 125 15.15 -0.18 5.36
C GLU A 125 15.13 -0.29 6.90
N SER A 126 13.97 -0.60 7.49
CA SER A 126 13.86 -0.82 8.93
C SER A 126 14.68 -2.02 9.40
N MET A 127 14.61 -3.14 8.69
CA MET A 127 15.39 -4.35 9.03
C MET A 127 16.90 -4.09 8.97
N LYS A 128 17.39 -3.32 8.01
CA LYS A 128 18.79 -2.89 7.95
C LYS A 128 19.18 -2.07 9.17
N VAL A 129 18.34 -1.14 9.60
CA VAL A 129 18.61 -0.26 10.75
C VAL A 129 18.68 -1.05 12.06
N VAL A 130 17.80 -2.05 12.23
CA VAL A 130 17.76 -2.87 13.47
C VAL A 130 18.66 -4.11 13.40
N GLY A 131 19.34 -4.34 12.28
CA GLY A 131 20.30 -5.44 12.12
C GLY A 131 19.66 -6.84 11.98
N ALA A 132 18.37 -6.90 11.60
CA ALA A 132 17.66 -8.15 11.38
C ALA A 132 17.74 -8.58 9.90
N ASP A 133 17.98 -9.85 9.65
CA ASP A 133 18.11 -10.38 8.29
C ASP A 133 16.75 -10.81 7.73
N ARG A 134 16.22 -10.01 6.80
CA ARG A 134 14.98 -10.32 6.06
C ARG A 134 14.96 -11.74 5.49
N LYS A 135 16.09 -12.24 5.01
CA LYS A 135 16.19 -13.57 4.35
C LYS A 135 15.93 -14.73 5.29
N LYS A 136 16.01 -14.49 6.58
CA LYS A 136 15.76 -15.49 7.62
C LYS A 136 14.33 -15.43 8.16
N MET A 137 13.50 -14.51 7.68
CA MET A 137 12.10 -14.36 8.07
C MET A 137 11.18 -15.10 7.12
N ASP A 138 10.05 -15.57 7.61
CA ASP A 138 8.97 -16.14 6.80
C ASP A 138 8.06 -14.99 6.34
N ILE A 139 8.39 -14.40 5.17
CA ILE A 139 7.66 -13.26 4.61
C ILE A 139 6.42 -13.77 3.89
N ILE A 140 5.25 -13.34 4.36
CA ILE A 140 3.97 -13.69 3.77
C ILE A 140 3.40 -12.47 3.07
N GLN A 141 3.12 -12.61 1.76
CA GLN A 141 2.41 -11.59 1.00
C GLN A 141 0.99 -11.44 1.54
N MET A 142 0.68 -10.27 2.06
CA MET A 142 -0.66 -9.89 2.49
C MET A 142 -0.91 -8.42 2.19
N ASP A 143 -2.11 -8.10 1.74
CA ASP A 143 -2.54 -6.71 1.66
C ASP A 143 -2.72 -6.13 3.08
N PRO A 144 -2.68 -4.80 3.27
CA PRO A 144 -2.67 -4.20 4.60
C PRO A 144 -3.81 -4.64 5.52
N GLU A 145 -5.01 -4.80 4.99
CA GLU A 145 -6.18 -5.24 5.77
C GLU A 145 -6.02 -6.68 6.24
N GLU A 146 -5.55 -7.57 5.36
CA GLU A 146 -5.27 -8.98 5.69
C GLU A 146 -4.12 -9.07 6.71
N GLY A 147 -3.04 -8.31 6.50
CA GLY A 147 -1.89 -8.26 7.41
C GLY A 147 -2.28 -7.75 8.80
N ALA A 148 -3.13 -6.74 8.89
CA ALA A 148 -3.66 -6.25 10.16
C ALA A 148 -4.51 -7.32 10.86
N ALA A 149 -5.38 -8.02 10.14
CA ALA A 149 -6.19 -9.10 10.69
C ALA A 149 -5.32 -10.27 11.17
N ALA A 150 -4.31 -10.67 10.40
CA ALA A 150 -3.36 -11.72 10.75
C ALA A 150 -2.52 -11.37 12.00
N LEU A 151 -2.18 -10.07 12.18
CA LEU A 151 -1.49 -9.62 13.38
C LEU A 151 -2.40 -9.70 14.62
N VAL A 152 -3.65 -9.29 14.47
CA VAL A 152 -4.65 -9.34 15.56
C VAL A 152 -4.96 -10.78 15.97
N SER A 153 -5.06 -11.71 15.02
CA SER A 153 -5.27 -13.14 15.30
C SER A 153 -4.03 -13.85 15.85
N GLY A 154 -2.84 -13.28 15.70
CA GLY A 154 -1.58 -13.90 16.09
C GLY A 154 -0.99 -14.86 15.04
N ASP A 155 -1.51 -14.87 13.82
CA ASP A 155 -0.98 -15.69 12.72
C ASP A 155 0.38 -15.18 12.23
N VAL A 156 0.64 -13.90 12.41
CA VAL A 156 1.94 -13.25 12.19
C VAL A 156 2.35 -12.45 13.41
N VAL A 157 3.65 -12.28 13.64
CA VAL A 157 4.17 -11.49 14.77
C VAL A 157 4.40 -10.03 14.42
N MET A 158 4.45 -9.72 13.13
CA MET A 158 4.65 -8.38 12.60
C MET A 158 3.84 -8.21 11.30
N ALA A 159 3.30 -7.02 11.09
CA ALA A 159 2.67 -6.65 9.84
C ALA A 159 3.15 -5.26 9.40
N CYS A 160 3.46 -5.11 8.10
CA CYS A 160 3.77 -3.83 7.49
C CYS A 160 2.53 -3.32 6.75
N LEU A 161 2.13 -2.09 7.02
CA LEU A 161 0.81 -1.58 6.73
C LEU A 161 0.87 -0.17 6.12
N PHE A 162 -0.15 0.14 5.34
CA PHE A 162 -0.54 1.49 4.95
C PHE A 162 -2.06 1.58 4.95
N GLY A 163 -2.59 2.80 5.00
CA GLY A 163 -4.04 3.02 5.16
C GLY A 163 -4.45 3.14 6.62
N GLY A 164 -5.34 4.09 6.88
CA GLY A 164 -5.70 4.48 8.25
C GLY A 164 -6.40 3.39 9.05
N ASN A 165 -7.29 2.62 8.42
CA ASN A 165 -8.05 1.57 9.09
C ASN A 165 -7.16 0.38 9.47
N SER A 166 -6.29 -0.04 8.55
CA SER A 166 -5.36 -1.15 8.78
C SER A 166 -4.37 -0.83 9.91
N ILE A 167 -3.80 0.38 9.92
CA ILE A 167 -2.90 0.84 10.99
C ILE A 167 -3.64 0.90 12.32
N LYS A 168 -4.86 1.47 12.34
CA LYS A 168 -5.66 1.56 13.56
C LYS A 168 -6.02 0.18 14.11
N ALA A 169 -6.40 -0.77 13.27
CA ALA A 169 -6.70 -2.14 13.70
C ALA A 169 -5.48 -2.82 14.33
N ALA A 170 -4.31 -2.70 13.69
CA ALA A 170 -3.07 -3.30 14.17
C ALA A 170 -2.53 -2.65 15.46
N THR A 171 -2.80 -1.38 15.72
CA THR A 171 -2.36 -0.70 16.94
C THR A 171 -3.26 -0.98 18.16
N ALA A 172 -4.33 -1.75 17.99
CA ALA A 172 -5.21 -2.16 19.07
C ALA A 172 -4.75 -3.44 19.82
N VAL A 173 -3.62 -4.09 19.40
CA VAL A 173 -3.12 -5.37 19.93
C VAL A 173 -1.70 -5.28 20.46
#